data_cebdc910112e9d268f7cd2a917287db9
#
_entry.id   cebdc910112e9d268f7cd2a917287db9
#
_cell.length_a   1.000
_cell.length_b   1.000
_cell.length_c   1.000
_cell.angle_alpha   90.00
_cell.angle_beta   90.00
_cell.angle_gamma   90.00
#
_symmetry.space_group_name_H-M   'P 1'
#
loop_
_entity.id
_entity.type
_entity.pdbx_description
1 polymer ?
#
loop_
_entity_poly.entity_id
_entity_poly.type
_entity_poly.pdbx_seq_one_letter_code
_entity_poly.pdbx_strand_id
1 'polypeptide(L)'
;MGRERTAVLGVGQTRYSSNRGDVSIAGLVREAAYRALEDARLGWAEIDAVVIGKAPDFFEGVVMPELYLADALGCVGKPMLRVHTAGSVGGSTALVAASLVQSRVHRRVLTLGFEKQSESNATWALSLPQPFSVSINAGAGGYFSPIIRQYMARSGAPDLIGCMVAFKDRRHALSNPFAHLHQADLTFEAVVESPMLWDPIRYSETCPSSDGACAMVLGDEAAGDASDSPVAWVHGTAMRSEANNFPGRDEVNPLASRECAADVFGQAGIVNPRAEIDVAEMYVPFSWYEPMWLESLGFAEVDHGWRRVEDGSTGIEGGDLPVNCSGGVLSSNPIGASGMIRFAEAALQVRGMAGDHQVDGARRAFGHAYGGGAQYFAMWVVGDQKP
;
A
#
# COMPACT_ATOMS: atom_id res chain seq x y z
N MET A 1 -11.75 -10.47 -27.24
CA MET A 1 -11.36 -11.52 -26.27
C MET A 1 -11.49 -10.89 -24.87
N GLY A 2 -12.19 -11.56 -23.92
CA GLY A 2 -12.24 -11.11 -22.55
C GLY A 2 -10.84 -11.14 -21.90
N ARG A 3 -10.63 -10.31 -20.86
CA ARG A 3 -9.41 -10.37 -20.06
C ARG A 3 -9.30 -11.75 -19.38
N GLU A 4 -8.07 -12.26 -19.24
CA GLU A 4 -7.82 -13.47 -18.45
C GLU A 4 -8.08 -13.17 -16.97
N ARG A 5 -8.71 -14.11 -16.25
CA ARG A 5 -8.83 -14.00 -14.80
C ARG A 5 -7.46 -14.19 -14.16
N THR A 6 -7.22 -13.42 -13.13
CA THR A 6 -5.94 -13.42 -12.43
C THR A 6 -6.14 -13.67 -10.96
N ALA A 7 -5.32 -14.53 -10.40
CA ALA A 7 -5.32 -14.85 -8.98
C ALA A 7 -3.97 -14.48 -8.34
N VAL A 8 -3.98 -14.06 -7.09
CA VAL A 8 -2.82 -14.03 -6.20
C VAL A 8 -2.66 -15.43 -5.62
N LEU A 9 -1.59 -16.11 -6.02
CA LEU A 9 -1.28 -17.47 -5.63
C LEU A 9 -0.48 -17.54 -4.34
N GLY A 10 0.38 -16.56 -4.10
CA GLY A 10 1.22 -16.51 -2.91
C GLY A 10 1.68 -15.10 -2.58
N VAL A 11 1.96 -14.88 -1.30
CA VAL A 11 2.43 -13.62 -0.71
C VAL A 11 3.66 -13.89 0.14
N GLY A 12 4.67 -13.02 0.05
CA GLY A 12 5.88 -13.08 0.87
C GLY A 12 6.28 -11.70 1.35
N GLN A 13 6.46 -11.56 2.64
CA GLN A 13 6.91 -10.32 3.28
C GLN A 13 8.18 -10.57 4.09
N THR A 14 9.08 -9.60 4.12
CA THR A 14 10.18 -9.59 5.09
C THR A 14 9.71 -8.93 6.39
N ARG A 15 10.40 -9.18 7.49
CA ARG A 15 10.21 -8.33 8.66
C ARG A 15 10.67 -6.91 8.33
N TYR A 16 9.82 -5.93 8.56
CA TYR A 16 10.13 -4.52 8.39
C TYR A 16 10.85 -3.99 9.63
N SER A 17 11.83 -3.12 9.44
CA SER A 17 12.55 -2.51 10.55
C SER A 17 13.18 -1.19 10.15
N SER A 18 13.68 -0.43 11.10
CA SER A 18 14.40 0.83 10.84
C SER A 18 15.67 0.63 10.03
N ASN A 19 16.30 -0.55 10.13
CA ASN A 19 17.54 -0.87 9.42
C ASN A 19 17.64 -2.39 9.22
N ARG A 20 17.81 -2.84 7.97
CA ARG A 20 18.13 -4.20 7.56
C ARG A 20 19.58 -4.28 7.07
N GLY A 21 20.50 -3.76 7.88
CA GLY A 21 21.95 -3.85 7.64
C GLY A 21 22.52 -5.28 7.67
N ASP A 22 21.73 -6.24 8.17
CA ASP A 22 22.03 -7.68 8.20
C ASP A 22 22.01 -8.34 6.81
N VAL A 23 21.39 -7.70 5.82
CA VAL A 23 21.17 -8.28 4.51
C VAL A 23 21.40 -7.27 3.38
N SER A 24 21.95 -7.69 2.25
CA SER A 24 22.05 -6.87 1.04
C SER A 24 20.68 -6.66 0.39
N ILE A 25 20.58 -5.70 -0.52
CA ILE A 25 19.34 -5.50 -1.33
C ILE A 25 18.95 -6.82 -2.04
N ALA A 26 19.92 -7.52 -2.65
CA ALA A 26 19.68 -8.79 -3.32
C ALA A 26 19.14 -9.86 -2.36
N GLY A 27 19.71 -9.93 -1.15
CA GLY A 27 19.23 -10.84 -0.11
C GLY A 27 17.83 -10.49 0.37
N LEU A 28 17.53 -9.20 0.55
CA LEU A 28 16.23 -8.70 1.00
C LEU A 28 15.11 -9.06 0.02
N VAL A 29 15.31 -8.78 -1.27
CA VAL A 29 14.30 -9.09 -2.31
C VAL A 29 14.15 -10.60 -2.50
N ARG A 30 15.24 -11.36 -2.38
CA ARG A 30 15.20 -12.83 -2.45
C ARG A 30 14.42 -13.44 -1.30
N GLU A 31 14.56 -12.89 -0.08
CA GLU A 31 13.80 -13.33 1.10
C GLU A 31 12.28 -13.20 0.84
N ALA A 32 11.81 -12.03 0.39
CA ALA A 32 10.40 -11.84 0.09
C ALA A 32 9.92 -12.74 -1.05
N ALA A 33 10.69 -12.81 -2.15
CA ALA A 33 10.35 -13.62 -3.30
C ALA A 33 10.28 -15.13 -2.96
N TYR A 34 11.24 -15.61 -2.17
CA TYR A 34 11.24 -17.03 -1.72
C TYR A 34 9.99 -17.34 -0.90
N ARG A 35 9.62 -16.49 0.06
CA ARG A 35 8.42 -16.68 0.85
C ARG A 35 7.13 -16.66 0.01
N ALA A 36 7.07 -15.78 -1.03
CA ALA A 36 5.93 -15.75 -1.93
C ALA A 36 5.83 -17.03 -2.78
N LEU A 37 6.95 -17.57 -3.23
CA LEU A 37 7.01 -18.84 -3.95
C LEU A 37 6.64 -20.01 -3.04
N GLU A 38 7.12 -20.02 -1.81
CA GLU A 38 6.79 -21.04 -0.81
C GLU A 38 5.30 -21.06 -0.49
N ASP A 39 4.70 -19.88 -0.27
CA ASP A 39 3.25 -19.73 -0.04
C ASP A 39 2.43 -20.19 -1.26
N ALA A 40 2.92 -19.89 -2.48
CA ALA A 40 2.31 -20.36 -3.73
C ALA A 40 2.58 -21.85 -4.03
N ARG A 41 3.47 -22.51 -3.28
CA ARG A 41 3.99 -23.87 -3.55
C ARG A 41 4.60 -24.02 -4.95
N LEU A 42 5.30 -22.99 -5.40
CA LEU A 42 5.94 -22.91 -6.73
C LEU A 42 7.45 -22.75 -6.60
N GLY A 43 8.16 -23.24 -7.63
CA GLY A 43 9.60 -23.02 -7.78
C GLY A 43 9.91 -21.88 -8.75
N TRP A 44 11.16 -21.41 -8.74
CA TRP A 44 11.65 -20.38 -9.65
C TRP A 44 11.43 -20.71 -11.14
N ALA A 45 11.53 -21.98 -11.50
CA ALA A 45 11.35 -22.43 -12.89
C ALA A 45 9.93 -22.23 -13.42
N GLU A 46 8.96 -22.13 -12.54
CA GLU A 46 7.54 -21.99 -12.90
C GLU A 46 7.10 -20.54 -13.10
N ILE A 47 7.97 -19.58 -12.84
CA ILE A 47 7.73 -18.15 -13.04
C ILE A 47 8.17 -17.76 -14.44
N ASP A 48 7.31 -17.07 -15.18
CA ASP A 48 7.56 -16.67 -16.58
C ASP A 48 8.22 -15.29 -16.69
N ALA A 49 7.89 -14.38 -15.76
CA ALA A 49 8.41 -13.01 -15.76
C ALA A 49 8.47 -12.44 -14.34
N VAL A 50 9.28 -11.42 -14.14
CA VAL A 50 9.41 -10.69 -12.87
C VAL A 50 9.17 -9.21 -13.08
N VAL A 51 8.36 -8.59 -12.19
CA VAL A 51 8.10 -7.14 -12.19
C VAL A 51 8.50 -6.58 -10.84
N ILE A 52 9.44 -5.63 -10.84
CA ILE A 52 9.95 -5.01 -9.63
C ILE A 52 9.58 -3.53 -9.52
N GLY A 53 9.42 -3.06 -8.29
CA GLY A 53 9.17 -1.67 -7.96
C GLY A 53 10.06 -1.18 -6.82
N LYS A 54 10.55 0.03 -6.98
CA LYS A 54 11.35 0.73 -5.98
C LYS A 54 11.05 2.22 -6.08
N ALA A 55 11.01 2.91 -4.95
CA ALA A 55 10.87 4.37 -4.90
C ALA A 55 12.19 5.06 -5.33
N PRO A 56 12.47 6.30 -4.96
CA PRO A 56 13.62 7.03 -5.51
C PRO A 56 14.94 6.27 -5.38
N ASP A 57 15.75 6.35 -6.42
CA ASP A 57 17.09 5.72 -6.44
C ASP A 57 18.08 6.34 -5.44
N PHE A 58 17.68 7.43 -4.77
CA PHE A 58 18.50 8.14 -3.80
C PHE A 58 18.70 7.41 -2.46
N PHE A 59 17.84 6.46 -2.11
CA PHE A 59 17.95 5.81 -0.80
C PHE A 59 19.22 4.98 -0.68
N GLU A 60 19.53 4.16 -1.64
CA GLU A 60 20.74 3.33 -1.64
C GLU A 60 21.81 3.78 -2.63
N GLY A 61 21.51 4.82 -3.44
CA GLY A 61 22.39 5.25 -4.52
C GLY A 61 22.50 4.27 -5.69
N VAL A 62 21.61 3.30 -5.78
CA VAL A 62 21.58 2.28 -6.83
C VAL A 62 20.61 2.71 -7.93
N VAL A 63 21.15 3.23 -9.02
CA VAL A 63 20.35 3.82 -10.11
C VAL A 63 19.62 2.77 -10.96
N MET A 64 20.19 1.60 -11.16
CA MET A 64 19.62 0.49 -11.94
C MET A 64 19.64 -0.80 -11.13
N PRO A 65 18.75 -0.92 -10.12
CA PRO A 65 18.76 -2.08 -9.23
C PRO A 65 18.53 -3.40 -9.95
N GLU A 66 17.80 -3.41 -11.08
CA GLU A 66 17.55 -4.58 -11.89
C GLU A 66 18.83 -5.29 -12.32
N LEU A 67 19.92 -4.57 -12.53
CA LEU A 67 21.21 -5.16 -12.92
C LEU A 67 21.81 -6.07 -11.81
N TYR A 68 21.46 -5.81 -10.56
CA TYR A 68 21.96 -6.57 -9.40
C TYR A 68 20.97 -7.63 -8.92
N LEU A 69 19.73 -7.59 -9.38
CA LEU A 69 18.64 -8.38 -8.82
C LEU A 69 18.24 -9.57 -9.69
N ALA A 70 18.66 -9.58 -10.96
CA ALA A 70 18.26 -10.63 -11.91
C ALA A 70 18.57 -12.03 -11.39
N ASP A 71 19.78 -12.27 -10.93
CA ASP A 71 20.18 -13.58 -10.39
C ASP A 71 19.46 -13.91 -9.07
N ALA A 72 19.33 -12.93 -8.18
CA ALA A 72 18.66 -13.09 -6.89
C ALA A 72 17.19 -13.49 -7.02
N LEU A 73 16.54 -13.04 -8.13
CA LEU A 73 15.12 -13.24 -8.40
C LEU A 73 14.86 -14.35 -9.45
N GLY A 74 15.88 -15.14 -9.77
CA GLY A 74 15.76 -16.24 -10.73
C GLY A 74 15.33 -15.79 -12.13
N CYS A 75 15.70 -14.56 -12.54
CA CYS A 75 15.32 -13.95 -13.81
C CYS A 75 16.18 -14.33 -15.00
N VAL A 76 17.28 -15.07 -14.80
CA VAL A 76 18.15 -15.44 -15.91
C VAL A 76 17.35 -16.19 -16.98
N GLY A 77 17.33 -15.64 -18.21
CA GLY A 77 16.55 -16.16 -19.31
C GLY A 77 15.06 -15.78 -19.31
N LYS A 78 14.62 -14.89 -18.41
CA LYS A 78 13.24 -14.42 -18.30
C LYS A 78 13.13 -12.91 -18.40
N PRO A 79 11.98 -12.36 -18.84
CA PRO A 79 11.73 -10.93 -18.79
C PRO A 79 11.74 -10.41 -17.34
N MET A 80 12.41 -9.28 -17.15
CA MET A 80 12.38 -8.51 -15.92
C MET A 80 12.06 -7.05 -16.25
N LEU A 81 11.06 -6.50 -15.57
CA LEU A 81 10.54 -5.15 -15.78
C LEU A 81 10.64 -4.36 -14.46
N ARG A 82 11.00 -3.09 -14.57
CA ARG A 82 10.92 -2.15 -13.45
C ARG A 82 9.80 -1.14 -13.68
N VAL A 83 9.00 -0.91 -12.66
CA VAL A 83 7.94 0.10 -12.62
C VAL A 83 8.34 1.22 -11.68
N HIS A 84 8.00 2.45 -12.01
CA HIS A 84 8.23 3.60 -11.15
C HIS A 84 7.09 4.62 -11.26
N THR A 85 6.40 4.89 -10.15
CA THR A 85 5.31 5.87 -10.04
C THR A 85 5.33 6.55 -8.67
N ALA A 86 6.48 7.11 -8.29
CA ALA A 86 6.70 7.71 -6.99
C ALA A 86 6.27 6.76 -5.83
N GLY A 87 5.59 7.25 -4.81
CA GLY A 87 5.16 6.44 -3.66
C GLY A 87 4.13 5.36 -3.96
N SER A 88 3.37 5.48 -5.06
CA SER A 88 2.41 4.45 -5.50
C SER A 88 3.07 3.24 -6.17
N VAL A 89 4.41 3.27 -6.32
CA VAL A 89 5.17 2.28 -7.09
C VAL A 89 4.85 0.83 -6.73
N GLY A 90 4.70 0.50 -5.46
CA GLY A 90 4.37 -0.87 -5.05
C GLY A 90 3.04 -1.37 -5.62
N GLY A 91 1.99 -0.54 -5.56
CA GLY A 91 0.70 -0.85 -6.16
C GLY A 91 0.77 -0.91 -7.67
N SER A 92 1.38 0.09 -8.31
CA SER A 92 1.54 0.12 -9.77
C SER A 92 2.30 -1.10 -10.30
N THR A 93 3.31 -1.56 -9.57
CA THR A 93 4.09 -2.77 -9.90
C THR A 93 3.20 -4.00 -9.90
N ALA A 94 2.35 -4.16 -8.88
CA ALA A 94 1.39 -5.26 -8.82
C ALA A 94 0.37 -5.20 -9.96
N LEU A 95 -0.13 -4.02 -10.32
CA LEU A 95 -1.08 -3.85 -11.42
C LEU A 95 -0.45 -4.12 -12.79
N VAL A 96 0.82 -3.77 -12.99
CA VAL A 96 1.54 -4.14 -14.22
C VAL A 96 1.67 -5.65 -14.31
N ALA A 97 2.05 -6.33 -13.21
CA ALA A 97 2.12 -7.79 -13.18
C ALA A 97 0.75 -8.44 -13.46
N ALA A 98 -0.32 -7.94 -12.85
CA ALA A 98 -1.68 -8.41 -13.14
C ALA A 98 -2.06 -8.20 -14.61
N SER A 99 -1.67 -7.06 -15.21
CA SER A 99 -1.93 -6.78 -16.62
C SER A 99 -1.20 -7.72 -17.57
N LEU A 100 0.01 -8.16 -17.24
CA LEU A 100 0.74 -9.17 -18.00
C LEU A 100 0.04 -10.53 -18.00
N VAL A 101 -0.57 -10.91 -16.87
CA VAL A 101 -1.37 -12.13 -16.79
C VAL A 101 -2.71 -11.94 -17.52
N GLN A 102 -3.43 -10.85 -17.27
CA GLN A 102 -4.74 -10.55 -17.89
C GLN A 102 -4.67 -10.45 -19.42
N SER A 103 -3.55 -9.98 -19.95
CA SER A 103 -3.30 -9.91 -21.41
C SER A 103 -2.76 -11.21 -22.02
N ARG A 104 -2.58 -12.26 -21.19
CA ARG A 104 -2.04 -13.58 -21.61
C ARG A 104 -0.62 -13.54 -22.17
N VAL A 105 0.13 -12.51 -21.85
CA VAL A 105 1.57 -12.42 -22.23
C VAL A 105 2.38 -13.41 -21.38
N HIS A 106 2.05 -13.52 -20.10
CA HIS A 106 2.66 -14.46 -19.15
C HIS A 106 1.60 -15.12 -18.32
N ARG A 107 1.83 -16.38 -17.92
CA ARG A 107 0.90 -17.15 -17.11
C ARG A 107 1.13 -16.97 -15.62
N ARG A 108 2.40 -16.86 -15.19
CA ARG A 108 2.80 -16.68 -13.80
C ARG A 108 3.85 -15.58 -13.70
N VAL A 109 3.54 -14.57 -12.93
CA VAL A 109 4.41 -13.40 -12.75
C VAL A 109 4.74 -13.23 -11.27
N LEU A 110 6.02 -13.20 -10.94
CA LEU A 110 6.50 -12.76 -9.64
C LEU A 110 6.56 -11.23 -9.65
N THR A 111 5.93 -10.59 -8.68
CA THR A 111 5.97 -9.14 -8.53
C THR A 111 6.44 -8.78 -7.13
N LEU A 112 7.26 -7.74 -6.99
CA LEU A 112 7.75 -7.31 -5.69
C LEU A 112 8.06 -5.82 -5.65
N GLY A 113 7.88 -5.24 -4.46
CA GLY A 113 8.34 -3.92 -4.08
C GLY A 113 9.32 -4.01 -2.91
N PHE A 114 10.30 -3.12 -2.87
CA PHE A 114 11.29 -3.08 -1.81
C PHE A 114 11.87 -1.70 -1.59
N GLU A 115 12.44 -1.47 -0.41
CA GLU A 115 13.22 -0.28 -0.09
C GLU A 115 14.20 -0.53 1.06
N LYS A 116 15.33 0.21 1.05
CA LYS A 116 16.25 0.32 2.18
C LYS A 116 16.45 1.80 2.52
N GLN A 117 15.43 2.42 3.11
CA GLN A 117 15.45 3.84 3.45
C GLN A 117 16.54 4.22 4.47
N SER A 118 17.01 3.25 5.24
CA SER A 118 18.09 3.47 6.22
C SER A 118 19.44 3.86 5.59
N GLU A 119 19.62 3.61 4.30
CA GLU A 119 20.86 3.89 3.61
C GLU A 119 21.00 5.35 3.12
N SER A 120 19.97 6.20 3.36
CA SER A 120 19.98 7.62 2.98
C SER A 120 19.15 8.48 3.94
N ASN A 121 19.10 9.78 3.64
CA ASN A 121 18.23 10.73 4.33
C ASN A 121 16.86 10.78 3.67
N ALA A 122 15.87 10.11 4.27
CA ALA A 122 14.51 10.05 3.75
C ALA A 122 13.85 11.43 3.63
N THR A 123 14.11 12.35 4.56
CA THR A 123 13.56 13.72 4.50
C THR A 123 14.05 14.45 3.26
N TRP A 124 15.33 14.36 2.96
CA TRP A 124 15.89 14.97 1.76
C TRP A 124 15.40 14.29 0.48
N ALA A 125 15.42 12.97 0.43
CA ALA A 125 15.01 12.21 -0.74
C ALA A 125 13.52 12.38 -1.09
N LEU A 126 12.68 12.69 -0.09
CA LEU A 126 11.23 12.90 -0.25
C LEU A 126 10.86 14.40 -0.32
N SER A 127 11.82 15.31 -0.33
CA SER A 127 11.56 16.73 -0.57
C SER A 127 11.23 16.96 -2.04
N LEU A 128 10.00 17.35 -2.32
CA LEU A 128 9.52 17.54 -3.68
C LEU A 128 9.96 18.91 -4.21
N PRO A 129 10.84 18.98 -5.23
CA PRO A 129 11.15 20.26 -5.86
C PRO A 129 9.91 20.75 -6.61
N GLN A 130 9.51 21.98 -6.33
CA GLN A 130 8.44 22.63 -7.05
C GLN A 130 9.04 23.44 -8.21
N PRO A 131 8.58 23.29 -9.46
CA PRO A 131 8.96 24.20 -10.53
C PRO A 131 8.62 25.64 -10.12
N PHE A 132 9.50 26.58 -10.38
CA PHE A 132 9.31 28.00 -10.10
C PHE A 132 9.26 28.38 -8.60
N SER A 133 9.56 27.49 -7.69
CA SER A 133 9.66 27.79 -6.26
C SER A 133 11.02 27.42 -5.69
N VAL A 134 11.35 28.02 -4.55
CA VAL A 134 12.53 27.62 -3.77
C VAL A 134 12.30 26.19 -3.25
N SER A 135 13.31 25.34 -3.38
CA SER A 135 13.25 24.00 -2.81
C SER A 135 13.05 24.04 -1.30
N ILE A 136 12.00 23.42 -0.80
CA ILE A 136 11.73 23.29 0.63
C ILE A 136 12.18 21.91 1.06
N ASN A 137 13.26 21.84 1.84
CA ASN A 137 13.77 20.59 2.39
C ASN A 137 13.04 20.25 3.71
N ALA A 138 11.72 20.05 3.62
CA ALA A 138 10.85 19.74 4.76
C ALA A 138 10.26 18.32 4.69
N GLY A 139 10.66 17.54 3.68
CA GLY A 139 10.10 16.23 3.43
C GLY A 139 8.61 16.26 3.10
N ALA A 140 7.99 15.09 3.07
CA ALA A 140 6.58 14.95 2.75
C ALA A 140 5.67 15.63 3.79
N GLY A 141 6.02 15.58 5.09
CA GLY A 141 5.21 16.18 6.16
C GLY A 141 4.99 17.68 5.98
N GLY A 142 6.05 18.43 5.66
CA GLY A 142 5.94 19.87 5.41
C GLY A 142 5.13 20.21 4.15
N TYR A 143 5.06 19.29 3.19
CA TYR A 143 4.24 19.44 2.01
C TYR A 143 2.75 19.15 2.29
N PHE A 144 2.45 18.09 3.06
CA PHE A 144 1.08 17.63 3.30
C PHE A 144 0.36 18.39 4.43
N SER A 145 1.08 19.04 5.33
CA SER A 145 0.49 19.77 6.44
C SER A 145 -0.55 20.83 6.02
N PRO A 146 -0.30 21.70 5.02
CA PRO A 146 -1.30 22.67 4.56
C PRO A 146 -2.57 21.99 3.99
N ILE A 147 -2.43 20.83 3.33
CA ILE A 147 -3.55 20.07 2.78
C ILE A 147 -4.44 19.54 3.92
N ILE A 148 -3.81 19.01 4.96
CA ILE A 148 -4.51 18.51 6.15
C ILE A 148 -5.24 19.66 6.85
N ARG A 149 -4.60 20.83 7.01
CA ARG A 149 -5.28 22.02 7.55
C ARG A 149 -6.47 22.45 6.72
N GLN A 150 -6.38 22.35 5.40
CA GLN A 150 -7.51 22.62 4.51
C GLN A 150 -8.64 21.62 4.72
N TYR A 151 -8.33 20.33 4.88
CA TYR A 151 -9.32 19.31 5.21
C TYR A 151 -10.04 19.62 6.54
N MET A 152 -9.30 19.90 7.61
CA MET A 152 -9.87 20.27 8.90
C MET A 152 -10.79 21.49 8.82
N ALA A 153 -10.37 22.51 8.06
CA ALA A 153 -11.16 23.71 7.87
C ALA A 153 -12.47 23.48 7.08
N ARG A 154 -12.45 22.54 6.11
CA ARG A 154 -13.64 22.18 5.32
C ARG A 154 -14.63 21.33 6.12
N SER A 155 -14.11 20.28 6.76
CA SER A 155 -14.91 19.24 7.39
C SER A 155 -15.34 19.57 8.82
N GLY A 156 -14.65 20.51 9.47
CA GLY A 156 -14.82 20.76 10.90
C GLY A 156 -14.34 19.60 11.79
N ALA A 157 -13.45 18.75 11.27
CA ALA A 157 -12.91 17.60 12.00
C ALA A 157 -12.20 18.04 13.29
N PRO A 158 -12.45 17.36 14.44
CA PRO A 158 -11.75 17.61 15.69
C PRO A 158 -10.23 17.37 15.59
N ASP A 159 -9.45 18.12 16.37
CA ASP A 159 -7.98 18.09 16.34
C ASP A 159 -7.34 16.72 16.67
N LEU A 160 -8.09 15.82 17.31
CA LEU A 160 -7.57 14.52 17.74
C LEU A 160 -7.85 13.36 16.76
N ILE A 161 -8.54 13.60 15.67
CA ILE A 161 -8.85 12.54 14.68
C ILE A 161 -7.59 11.87 14.15
N GLY A 162 -6.57 12.65 13.80
CA GLY A 162 -5.29 12.07 13.38
C GLY A 162 -4.63 11.21 14.46
N CYS A 163 -4.72 11.63 15.73
CA CYS A 163 -4.22 10.82 16.85
C CYS A 163 -4.99 9.51 17.01
N MET A 164 -6.32 9.50 16.79
CA MET A 164 -7.14 8.30 16.85
C MET A 164 -6.74 7.29 15.78
N VAL A 165 -6.55 7.75 14.54
CA VAL A 165 -6.05 6.90 13.44
C VAL A 165 -4.68 6.32 13.77
N ALA A 166 -3.74 7.17 14.21
CA ALA A 166 -2.38 6.74 14.54
C ALA A 166 -2.37 5.68 15.65
N PHE A 167 -3.15 5.89 16.70
CA PHE A 167 -3.29 4.95 17.82
C PHE A 167 -3.89 3.63 17.33
N LYS A 168 -4.99 3.66 16.56
CA LYS A 168 -5.64 2.49 15.99
C LYS A 168 -4.65 1.66 15.16
N ASP A 169 -3.97 2.25 14.18
CA ASP A 169 -3.06 1.52 13.30
C ASP A 169 -1.87 0.91 14.07
N ARG A 170 -1.35 1.60 15.11
CA ARG A 170 -0.30 1.03 15.99
C ARG A 170 -0.82 -0.14 16.83
N ARG A 171 -2.08 -0.11 17.25
CA ARG A 171 -2.71 -1.25 17.94
C ARG A 171 -2.89 -2.44 17.01
N HIS A 172 -3.36 -2.21 15.76
CA HIS A 172 -3.48 -3.25 14.74
C HIS A 172 -2.13 -3.90 14.43
N ALA A 173 -1.05 -3.12 14.38
CA ALA A 173 0.30 -3.62 14.11
C ALA A 173 0.80 -4.66 15.11
N LEU A 174 0.29 -4.68 16.33
CA LEU A 174 0.71 -5.67 17.34
C LEU A 174 0.41 -7.09 16.94
N SER A 175 -0.62 -7.31 16.14
CA SER A 175 -1.02 -8.61 15.62
C SER A 175 -0.33 -8.99 14.29
N ASN A 176 0.45 -8.08 13.69
CA ASN A 176 1.17 -8.34 12.46
C ASN A 176 2.66 -8.62 12.73
N PRO A 177 3.15 -9.86 12.58
CA PRO A 177 4.53 -10.21 12.90
C PRO A 177 5.58 -9.53 12.00
N PHE A 178 5.16 -9.00 10.86
CA PHE A 178 6.04 -8.29 9.92
C PHE A 178 6.15 -6.79 10.21
N ALA A 179 5.24 -6.21 10.97
CA ALA A 179 5.21 -4.78 11.22
C ALA A 179 6.49 -4.28 11.89
N HIS A 180 6.93 -3.06 11.49
CA HIS A 180 8.12 -2.43 12.06
C HIS A 180 7.86 -1.95 13.49
N LEU A 181 6.75 -1.25 13.72
CA LEU A 181 6.45 -0.62 15.01
C LEU A 181 5.49 -1.49 15.83
N HIS A 182 6.07 -2.26 16.74
CA HIS A 182 5.38 -3.03 17.77
C HIS A 182 5.47 -2.30 19.11
N GLN A 183 4.53 -1.41 19.40
CA GLN A 183 4.52 -0.55 20.57
C GLN A 183 3.39 -0.96 21.53
N ALA A 184 3.57 -2.08 22.24
CA ALA A 184 2.54 -2.65 23.11
C ALA A 184 2.10 -1.69 24.24
N ASP A 185 3.02 -0.89 24.76
CA ASP A 185 2.80 0.06 25.85
C ASP A 185 2.34 1.44 25.38
N LEU A 186 2.09 1.63 24.06
CA LEU A 186 1.63 2.92 23.54
C LEU A 186 0.23 3.22 24.06
N THR A 187 0.06 4.38 24.69
CA THR A 187 -1.24 4.92 25.13
C THR A 187 -1.72 6.01 24.16
N PHE A 188 -3.02 6.28 24.18
CA PHE A 188 -3.58 7.38 23.39
C PHE A 188 -3.01 8.74 23.81
N GLU A 189 -2.84 8.96 25.11
CA GLU A 189 -2.25 10.17 25.66
C GLU A 189 -0.82 10.38 25.15
N ALA A 190 -0.01 9.32 25.06
CA ALA A 190 1.34 9.40 24.52
C ALA A 190 1.36 9.79 23.04
N VAL A 191 0.35 9.40 22.26
CA VAL A 191 0.19 9.87 20.88
C VAL A 191 -0.14 11.36 20.84
N VAL A 192 -1.09 11.80 21.66
CA VAL A 192 -1.52 13.21 21.74
C VAL A 192 -0.40 14.13 22.23
N GLU A 193 0.41 13.67 23.18
CA GLU A 193 1.52 14.44 23.74
C GLU A 193 2.81 14.38 22.89
N SER A 194 2.82 13.57 21.82
CA SER A 194 4.01 13.48 20.96
C SER A 194 4.33 14.82 20.29
N PRO A 195 5.62 15.12 20.03
CA PRO A 195 6.02 16.42 19.51
C PRO A 195 5.33 16.79 18.20
N MET A 196 4.86 18.03 18.09
CA MET A 196 4.37 18.60 16.84
C MET A 196 5.53 18.79 15.86
N LEU A 197 5.49 18.14 14.70
CA LEU A 197 6.52 18.26 13.66
C LEU A 197 6.17 19.32 12.62
N TRP A 198 4.97 19.23 12.08
CA TRP A 198 4.39 20.15 11.11
C TRP A 198 2.91 20.33 11.45
N ASP A 199 2.53 21.46 11.99
CA ASP A 199 1.15 21.67 12.38
C ASP A 199 0.15 21.34 11.24
N PRO A 200 -0.83 20.38 11.41
CA PRO A 200 -1.26 19.74 12.66
C PRO A 200 -0.62 18.35 12.94
N ILE A 201 0.42 17.97 12.22
CA ILE A 201 1.00 16.63 12.25
C ILE A 201 1.96 16.48 13.43
N ARG A 202 1.67 15.57 14.34
CA ARG A 202 2.56 15.14 15.43
C ARG A 202 3.47 14.01 14.99
N TYR A 203 4.55 13.79 15.74
CA TYR A 203 5.49 12.70 15.48
C TYR A 203 4.81 11.33 15.38
N SER A 204 3.91 10.99 16.30
CA SER A 204 3.21 9.72 16.30
C SER A 204 2.20 9.57 15.15
N GLU A 205 1.82 10.64 14.48
CA GLU A 205 0.93 10.66 13.33
C GLU A 205 1.65 10.44 11.99
N THR A 206 2.97 10.24 12.03
CA THR A 206 3.79 9.99 10.83
C THR A 206 4.12 8.52 10.65
N CYS A 207 4.35 8.12 9.42
CA CYS A 207 4.89 6.80 9.12
C CYS A 207 6.39 6.71 9.48
N PRO A 208 6.89 5.53 9.88
CA PRO A 208 8.31 5.32 10.07
C PRO A 208 9.03 5.23 8.72
N SER A 209 10.34 5.51 8.71
CA SER A 209 11.22 5.05 7.64
C SER A 209 11.58 3.59 7.89
N SER A 210 11.27 2.71 6.95
CA SER A 210 11.51 1.27 7.10
C SER A 210 12.31 0.72 5.93
N ASP A 211 13.12 -0.29 6.24
CA ASP A 211 13.68 -1.21 5.25
C ASP A 211 12.77 -2.44 5.14
N GLY A 212 12.61 -2.98 3.95
CA GLY A 212 11.87 -4.20 3.74
C GLY A 212 11.46 -4.45 2.29
N ALA A 213 10.92 -5.63 2.05
CA ALA A 213 10.40 -6.05 0.76
C ALA A 213 9.09 -6.85 0.92
N CYS A 214 8.21 -6.75 -0.08
CA CYS A 214 6.99 -7.52 -0.20
C CYS A 214 6.90 -8.06 -1.63
N ALA A 215 6.52 -9.32 -1.78
CA ALA A 215 6.37 -10.00 -3.05
C ALA A 215 5.04 -10.74 -3.15
N MET A 216 4.52 -10.89 -4.37
CA MET A 216 3.37 -11.73 -4.69
C MET A 216 3.64 -12.57 -5.94
N VAL A 217 3.08 -13.75 -6.01
CA VAL A 217 2.97 -14.54 -7.24
C VAL A 217 1.56 -14.40 -7.77
N LEU A 218 1.44 -13.88 -8.99
CA LEU A 218 0.18 -13.78 -9.73
C LEU A 218 0.12 -14.87 -10.78
N GLY A 219 -1.05 -15.48 -10.96
CA GLY A 219 -1.27 -16.54 -11.95
C GLY A 219 -2.56 -16.37 -12.74
N ASP A 220 -2.61 -17.03 -13.91
CA ASP A 220 -3.80 -17.14 -14.74
C ASP A 220 -4.91 -17.98 -14.05
N GLU A 221 -6.10 -18.04 -14.65
CA GLU A 221 -7.23 -18.81 -14.11
C GLU A 221 -6.85 -20.28 -13.88
N ALA A 222 -6.11 -20.88 -14.82
CA ALA A 222 -5.69 -22.28 -14.70
C ALA A 222 -4.74 -22.52 -13.54
N ALA A 223 -3.84 -21.57 -13.27
CA ALA A 223 -2.95 -21.63 -12.11
C ALA A 223 -3.70 -21.42 -10.79
N GLY A 224 -4.71 -20.53 -10.78
CA GLY A 224 -5.58 -20.33 -9.62
C GLY A 224 -6.42 -21.56 -9.30
N ASP A 225 -6.99 -22.22 -10.32
CA ASP A 225 -7.80 -23.43 -10.15
C ASP A 225 -6.99 -24.65 -9.71
N ALA A 226 -5.72 -24.69 -10.10
CA ALA A 226 -4.81 -25.78 -9.75
C ALA A 226 -4.10 -25.56 -8.40
N SER A 227 -4.35 -24.44 -7.72
CA SER A 227 -3.71 -24.14 -6.45
C SER A 227 -4.27 -25.01 -5.32
N ASP A 228 -3.37 -25.63 -4.55
CA ASP A 228 -3.72 -26.36 -3.31
C ASP A 228 -3.93 -25.41 -2.11
N SER A 229 -3.61 -24.13 -2.26
CA SER A 229 -3.77 -23.10 -1.24
C SER A 229 -4.91 -22.14 -1.62
N PRO A 230 -5.60 -21.51 -0.66
CA PRO A 230 -6.55 -20.46 -0.96
C PRO A 230 -5.93 -19.38 -1.81
N VAL A 231 -6.66 -18.89 -2.81
CA VAL A 231 -6.19 -17.80 -3.70
C VAL A 231 -7.09 -16.58 -3.57
N ALA A 232 -6.56 -15.40 -3.86
CA ALA A 232 -7.36 -14.19 -3.98
C ALA A 232 -7.55 -13.84 -5.46
N TRP A 233 -8.78 -13.78 -5.92
CA TRP A 233 -9.12 -13.43 -7.29
C TRP A 233 -9.16 -11.92 -7.47
N VAL A 234 -8.51 -11.40 -8.51
CA VAL A 234 -8.52 -9.98 -8.85
C VAL A 234 -9.81 -9.63 -9.57
N HIS A 235 -10.68 -8.86 -8.93
CA HIS A 235 -11.97 -8.43 -9.46
C HIS A 235 -11.90 -7.14 -10.27
N GLY A 236 -10.98 -6.25 -9.90
CA GLY A 236 -10.77 -4.99 -10.59
C GLY A 236 -9.39 -4.40 -10.31
N THR A 237 -8.87 -3.66 -11.28
CA THR A 237 -7.60 -2.93 -11.17
C THR A 237 -7.73 -1.58 -11.85
N ALA A 238 -7.26 -0.52 -11.22
CA ALA A 238 -7.27 0.81 -11.79
C ALA A 238 -6.01 1.60 -11.43
N MET A 239 -5.57 2.43 -12.37
CA MET A 239 -4.52 3.43 -12.16
C MET A 239 -4.96 4.76 -12.73
N ARG A 240 -4.73 5.86 -12.01
CA ARG A 240 -4.98 7.22 -12.46
C ARG A 240 -3.85 8.14 -12.01
N SER A 241 -3.62 9.17 -12.81
CA SER A 241 -2.70 10.25 -12.48
C SER A 241 -3.40 11.60 -12.57
N GLU A 242 -2.88 12.57 -11.85
CA GLU A 242 -3.37 13.93 -11.82
C GLU A 242 -2.26 14.90 -12.23
N ALA A 243 -2.63 16.15 -12.51
CA ALA A 243 -1.68 17.22 -12.75
C ALA A 243 -0.70 17.37 -11.57
N ASN A 244 0.45 17.96 -11.82
CA ASN A 244 1.37 18.29 -10.73
C ASN A 244 0.73 19.30 -9.74
N ASN A 245 1.42 19.56 -8.63
CA ASN A 245 0.93 20.32 -7.48
C ASN A 245 0.74 21.82 -7.76
N PHE A 246 -0.18 22.19 -8.64
CA PHE A 246 -0.43 23.59 -8.98
C PHE A 246 -1.90 24.00 -8.91
N PRO A 247 -2.17 25.32 -8.91
CA PRO A 247 -3.51 25.88 -8.79
C PRO A 247 -4.52 25.20 -9.71
N GLY A 248 -5.70 24.94 -9.19
CA GLY A 248 -6.81 24.35 -9.94
C GLY A 248 -7.08 22.87 -9.63
N ARG A 249 -6.28 22.25 -8.76
CA ARG A 249 -6.49 20.89 -8.28
C ARG A 249 -7.03 20.87 -6.85
N ASP A 250 -7.98 20.01 -6.56
CA ASP A 250 -8.40 19.72 -5.18
C ASP A 250 -7.48 18.67 -4.57
N GLU A 251 -6.56 19.07 -3.70
CA GLU A 251 -5.59 18.18 -3.06
C GLU A 251 -6.16 17.45 -1.85
N VAL A 252 -7.28 17.94 -1.30
CA VAL A 252 -8.01 17.29 -0.20
C VAL A 252 -8.83 16.11 -0.71
N ASN A 253 -9.49 16.28 -1.87
CA ASN A 253 -10.30 15.25 -2.49
C ASN A 253 -9.96 15.11 -3.99
N PRO A 254 -8.78 14.52 -4.32
CA PRO A 254 -8.25 14.49 -5.68
C PRO A 254 -9.19 13.80 -6.67
N LEU A 255 -9.39 14.42 -7.84
CA LEU A 255 -10.24 13.86 -8.89
C LEU A 255 -9.73 12.47 -9.34
N ALA A 256 -8.41 12.33 -9.52
CA ALA A 256 -7.83 11.05 -9.91
C ALA A 256 -8.06 9.93 -8.89
N SER A 257 -8.12 10.24 -7.58
CA SER A 257 -8.48 9.26 -6.55
C SER A 257 -9.91 8.77 -6.73
N ARG A 258 -10.86 9.70 -6.88
CA ARG A 258 -12.29 9.39 -7.07
C ARG A 258 -12.55 8.60 -8.34
N GLU A 259 -11.93 9.00 -9.46
CA GLU A 259 -12.08 8.29 -10.73
C GLU A 259 -11.42 6.91 -10.71
N CYS A 260 -10.26 6.78 -10.05
CA CYS A 260 -9.60 5.49 -9.86
C CYS A 260 -10.48 4.52 -9.04
N ALA A 261 -11.09 5.02 -7.97
CA ALA A 261 -12.04 4.25 -7.16
C ALA A 261 -13.28 3.85 -7.97
N ALA A 262 -13.88 4.78 -8.71
CA ALA A 262 -15.02 4.48 -9.58
C ALA A 262 -14.69 3.42 -10.63
N ASP A 263 -13.52 3.49 -11.25
CA ASP A 263 -13.07 2.51 -12.24
C ASP A 263 -12.89 1.11 -11.64
N VAL A 264 -12.23 1.01 -10.48
CA VAL A 264 -11.95 -0.29 -9.86
C VAL A 264 -13.21 -0.94 -9.31
N PHE A 265 -14.10 -0.15 -8.69
CA PHE A 265 -15.38 -0.64 -8.18
C PHE A 265 -16.32 -1.02 -9.33
N GLY A 266 -16.37 -0.23 -10.40
CA GLY A 266 -17.15 -0.57 -11.59
C GLY A 266 -16.71 -1.88 -12.24
N GLN A 267 -15.39 -2.16 -12.32
CA GLN A 267 -14.86 -3.44 -12.81
C GLN A 267 -15.25 -4.60 -11.89
N ALA A 268 -15.26 -4.39 -10.58
CA ALA A 268 -15.61 -5.39 -9.57
C ALA A 268 -17.14 -5.57 -9.38
N GLY A 269 -17.97 -4.81 -10.10
CA GLY A 269 -19.43 -4.83 -9.96
C GLY A 269 -19.93 -4.28 -8.62
N ILE A 270 -19.13 -3.42 -7.96
CA ILE A 270 -19.45 -2.83 -6.66
C ILE A 270 -20.21 -1.51 -6.90
N VAL A 271 -21.37 -1.37 -6.29
CA VAL A 271 -22.22 -0.18 -6.37
C VAL A 271 -22.14 0.64 -5.07
N ASN A 272 -22.08 -0.04 -3.95
CA ASN A 272 -21.94 0.57 -2.63
C ASN A 272 -20.68 0.04 -1.94
N PRO A 273 -19.52 0.72 -2.11
CA PRO A 273 -18.26 0.23 -1.56
C PRO A 273 -18.31 -0.05 -0.05
N ARG A 274 -19.00 0.82 0.71
CA ARG A 274 -19.14 0.68 2.16
C ARG A 274 -19.81 -0.62 2.57
N ALA A 275 -20.80 -1.09 1.81
CA ALA A 275 -21.57 -2.27 2.14
C ALA A 275 -21.01 -3.56 1.51
N GLU A 276 -20.10 -3.43 0.53
CA GLU A 276 -19.66 -4.56 -0.30
C GLU A 276 -18.17 -4.87 -0.17
N ILE A 277 -17.40 -4.02 0.53
CA ILE A 277 -16.00 -4.24 0.89
C ILE A 277 -15.92 -4.57 2.38
N ASP A 278 -15.34 -5.71 2.70
CA ASP A 278 -15.21 -6.19 4.08
C ASP A 278 -13.96 -5.65 4.78
N VAL A 279 -12.89 -5.35 4.04
CA VAL A 279 -11.61 -4.84 4.55
C VAL A 279 -10.97 -3.89 3.56
N ALA A 280 -10.40 -2.78 4.05
CA ALA A 280 -9.66 -1.84 3.24
C ALA A 280 -8.22 -1.65 3.76
N GLU A 281 -7.24 -1.97 2.93
CA GLU A 281 -5.83 -1.68 3.17
C GLU A 281 -5.42 -0.45 2.38
N MET A 282 -5.35 0.69 3.05
CA MET A 282 -5.14 2.00 2.43
C MET A 282 -3.75 2.55 2.73
N TYR A 283 -3.17 3.23 1.75
CA TYR A 283 -1.89 3.93 1.92
C TYR A 283 -2.12 5.24 2.68
N VAL A 284 -1.86 5.23 3.97
CA VAL A 284 -2.04 6.35 4.91
C VAL A 284 -0.67 6.74 5.49
N PRO A 285 0.10 7.64 4.84
CA PRO A 285 1.46 7.98 5.31
C PRO A 285 1.46 8.94 6.49
N PHE A 286 0.40 9.73 6.62
CA PHE A 286 0.08 10.59 7.74
C PHE A 286 -1.35 10.30 8.14
N SER A 287 -1.61 10.18 9.43
CA SER A 287 -2.88 9.66 9.96
C SER A 287 -4.13 10.36 9.41
N TRP A 288 -4.06 11.66 9.17
CA TRP A 288 -5.15 12.48 8.61
C TRP A 288 -5.58 12.08 7.19
N TYR A 289 -4.76 11.29 6.48
CA TYR A 289 -5.13 10.78 5.17
C TYR A 289 -6.17 9.65 5.23
N GLU A 290 -6.34 8.97 6.37
CA GLU A 290 -7.41 7.96 6.47
C GLU A 290 -8.81 8.58 6.28
N PRO A 291 -9.25 9.59 7.05
CA PRO A 291 -10.55 10.19 6.83
C PRO A 291 -10.67 10.83 5.42
N MET A 292 -9.62 11.44 4.90
CA MET A 292 -9.63 12.02 3.54
C MET A 292 -9.82 10.94 2.47
N TRP A 293 -9.14 9.79 2.60
CA TRP A 293 -9.32 8.67 1.67
C TRP A 293 -10.67 7.99 1.81
N LEU A 294 -11.22 7.87 3.02
CA LEU A 294 -12.58 7.34 3.19
C LEU A 294 -13.60 8.12 2.35
N GLU A 295 -13.45 9.42 2.25
CA GLU A 295 -14.29 10.30 1.42
C GLU A 295 -13.99 10.13 -0.07
N SER A 296 -12.73 10.26 -0.48
CA SER A 296 -12.31 10.15 -1.87
C SER A 296 -12.67 8.82 -2.52
N LEU A 297 -12.65 7.74 -1.73
CA LEU A 297 -12.90 6.38 -2.17
C LEU A 297 -14.37 5.97 -2.06
N GLY A 298 -15.24 6.84 -1.57
CA GLY A 298 -16.68 6.58 -1.46
C GLY A 298 -17.09 5.70 -0.28
N PHE A 299 -16.21 5.53 0.71
CA PHE A 299 -16.53 4.84 1.97
C PHE A 299 -17.22 5.76 2.99
N ALA A 300 -17.14 7.06 2.79
CA ALA A 300 -17.83 8.09 3.58
C ALA A 300 -18.33 9.22 2.69
N GLU A 301 -19.31 9.97 3.18
CA GLU A 301 -19.72 11.23 2.54
C GLU A 301 -18.61 12.28 2.67
N VAL A 302 -18.57 13.20 1.70
CA VAL A 302 -17.60 14.32 1.71
C VAL A 302 -17.77 15.15 2.98
N ASP A 303 -16.66 15.55 3.58
CA ASP A 303 -16.56 16.29 4.84
C ASP A 303 -17.03 15.50 6.10
N HIS A 304 -17.25 14.17 5.97
CA HIS A 304 -17.72 13.31 7.07
C HIS A 304 -16.84 12.08 7.33
N GLY A 305 -15.73 11.90 6.61
CA GLY A 305 -14.83 10.76 6.79
C GLY A 305 -14.27 10.64 8.22
N TRP A 306 -14.02 11.77 8.87
CA TRP A 306 -13.55 11.82 10.24
C TRP A 306 -14.52 11.21 11.27
N ARG A 307 -15.85 11.24 10.98
CA ARG A 307 -16.86 10.64 11.87
C ARG A 307 -16.73 9.14 11.96
N ARG A 308 -16.30 8.49 10.86
CA ARG A 308 -16.07 7.04 10.83
C ARG A 308 -14.85 6.63 11.65
N VAL A 309 -13.89 7.53 11.80
CA VAL A 309 -12.76 7.33 12.72
C VAL A 309 -13.23 7.52 14.16
N GLU A 310 -13.99 8.60 14.41
CA GLU A 310 -14.48 8.97 15.74
C GLU A 310 -15.42 7.91 16.36
N ASP A 311 -16.29 7.32 15.55
CA ASP A 311 -17.25 6.30 15.99
C ASP A 311 -16.69 4.88 16.03
N GLY A 312 -15.41 4.68 15.65
CA GLY A 312 -14.73 3.40 15.65
C GLY A 312 -15.06 2.48 14.46
N SER A 313 -15.80 2.97 13.47
CA SER A 313 -16.20 2.18 12.29
C SER A 313 -15.04 1.58 11.49
N THR A 314 -13.82 2.12 11.65
CA THR A 314 -12.61 1.66 10.93
C THR A 314 -11.73 0.70 11.74
N GLY A 315 -12.17 0.30 12.93
CA GLY A 315 -11.46 -0.66 13.79
C GLY A 315 -11.71 -2.11 13.37
N ILE A 316 -10.80 -3.02 13.72
CA ILE A 316 -11.00 -4.46 13.52
C ILE A 316 -12.14 -4.96 14.40
N GLU A 317 -12.17 -4.52 15.67
CA GLU A 317 -13.21 -4.93 16.62
C GLU A 317 -14.44 -4.01 16.49
N GLY A 318 -15.52 -4.56 15.99
CA GLY A 318 -16.82 -3.87 15.93
C GLY A 318 -16.98 -2.83 14.82
N GLY A 319 -15.97 -2.59 14.00
CA GLY A 319 -16.08 -1.71 12.84
C GLY A 319 -16.84 -2.37 11.69
N ASP A 320 -17.57 -1.57 10.92
CA ASP A 320 -18.27 -2.05 9.72
C ASP A 320 -17.42 -1.96 8.44
N LEU A 321 -16.25 -1.32 8.51
CA LEU A 321 -15.20 -1.32 7.49
C LEU A 321 -13.82 -1.28 8.18
N PRO A 322 -13.28 -2.41 8.61
CA PRO A 322 -11.91 -2.45 9.13
C PRO A 322 -10.88 -1.89 8.15
N VAL A 323 -10.09 -0.92 8.61
CA VAL A 323 -9.07 -0.24 7.81
C VAL A 323 -7.68 -0.50 8.37
N ASN A 324 -6.74 -0.87 7.48
CA ASN A 324 -5.34 -1.08 7.84
C ASN A 324 -5.17 -2.08 9.01
N CYS A 325 -5.80 -3.23 8.88
CA CYS A 325 -5.72 -4.31 9.87
C CYS A 325 -4.29 -4.79 10.10
N SER A 326 -3.42 -4.64 9.10
CA SER A 326 -1.99 -4.93 9.17
C SER A 326 -1.17 -3.92 9.99
N GLY A 327 -1.79 -2.84 10.48
CA GLY A 327 -1.12 -1.67 11.07
C GLY A 327 -0.77 -0.58 10.06
N GLY A 328 -1.04 -0.81 8.79
CA GLY A 328 -0.91 0.19 7.75
C GLY A 328 0.50 0.73 7.51
N VAL A 329 0.56 1.77 6.71
CA VAL A 329 1.79 2.52 6.42
C VAL A 329 2.29 3.23 7.67
N LEU A 330 1.40 3.63 8.57
CA LEU A 330 1.78 4.26 9.84
C LEU A 330 2.62 3.36 10.75
N SER A 331 2.56 2.04 10.55
CA SER A 331 3.37 1.11 11.34
C SER A 331 4.50 0.46 10.55
N SER A 332 4.49 0.52 9.20
CA SER A 332 5.54 -0.05 8.34
C SER A 332 5.57 0.66 6.99
N ASN A 333 6.66 1.35 6.69
CA ASN A 333 6.77 2.12 5.45
C ASN A 333 8.13 1.94 4.75
N PRO A 334 8.42 0.78 4.18
CA PRO A 334 9.44 0.66 3.14
C PRO A 334 8.83 1.17 1.83
N ILE A 335 9.03 2.46 1.52
CA ILE A 335 8.20 3.22 0.58
C ILE A 335 7.99 2.55 -0.77
N GLY A 336 9.00 1.89 -1.33
CA GLY A 336 8.90 1.13 -2.57
C GLY A 336 7.99 -0.10 -2.47
N ALA A 337 7.85 -0.67 -1.28
CA ALA A 337 6.97 -1.81 -1.02
C ALA A 337 5.62 -1.41 -0.43
N SER A 338 5.44 -0.22 0.13
CA SER A 338 4.27 0.13 0.94
C SER A 338 2.93 -0.09 0.22
N GLY A 339 2.84 0.28 -1.07
CA GLY A 339 1.66 -0.02 -1.89
C GLY A 339 1.48 -1.51 -2.17
N MET A 340 2.59 -2.25 -2.37
CA MET A 340 2.56 -3.72 -2.56
C MET A 340 2.04 -4.41 -1.29
N ILE A 341 2.46 -3.95 -0.11
CA ILE A 341 1.99 -4.49 1.18
C ILE A 341 0.48 -4.32 1.31
N ARG A 342 -0.07 -3.13 0.96
CA ARG A 342 -1.54 -2.92 1.00
C ARG A 342 -2.28 -3.91 0.11
N PHE A 343 -1.72 -4.20 -1.03
CA PHE A 343 -2.29 -5.17 -1.97
C PHE A 343 -2.14 -6.61 -1.44
N ALA A 344 -0.98 -6.95 -0.93
CA ALA A 344 -0.71 -8.27 -0.35
C ALA A 344 -1.59 -8.55 0.88
N GLU A 345 -1.73 -7.59 1.78
CA GLU A 345 -2.57 -7.71 2.97
C GLU A 345 -4.06 -7.87 2.59
N ALA A 346 -4.56 -7.09 1.63
CA ALA A 346 -5.91 -7.30 1.10
C ALA A 346 -6.10 -8.73 0.55
N ALA A 347 -5.11 -9.27 -0.15
CA ALA A 347 -5.15 -10.64 -0.65
C ALA A 347 -5.08 -11.68 0.49
N LEU A 348 -4.27 -11.46 1.53
CA LEU A 348 -4.21 -12.34 2.70
C LEU A 348 -5.53 -12.39 3.45
N GLN A 349 -6.23 -11.25 3.59
CA GLN A 349 -7.53 -11.19 4.24
C GLN A 349 -8.57 -12.09 3.55
N VAL A 350 -8.73 -11.98 2.23
CA VAL A 350 -9.72 -12.81 1.50
C VAL A 350 -9.31 -14.28 1.35
N ARG A 351 -8.02 -14.57 1.52
CA ARG A 351 -7.49 -15.94 1.57
C ARG A 351 -7.65 -16.59 2.95
N GLY A 352 -8.05 -15.83 3.99
CA GLY A 352 -8.08 -16.29 5.38
C GLY A 352 -6.67 -16.56 5.95
N MET A 353 -5.66 -15.86 5.46
CA MET A 353 -4.24 -16.09 5.79
C MET A 353 -3.55 -14.86 6.41
N ALA A 354 -4.32 -13.90 6.90
CA ALA A 354 -3.78 -12.71 7.56
C ALA A 354 -3.34 -12.94 9.03
N GLY A 355 -3.41 -14.18 9.54
CA GLY A 355 -2.97 -14.50 10.91
C GLY A 355 -3.80 -13.80 11.98
N ASP A 356 -3.15 -13.25 13.00
CA ASP A 356 -3.83 -12.68 14.17
C ASP A 356 -4.54 -11.33 13.89
N HIS A 357 -4.33 -10.74 12.69
CA HIS A 357 -5.06 -9.54 12.23
C HIS A 357 -6.10 -9.86 11.16
N GLN A 358 -6.51 -11.12 11.08
CA GLN A 358 -7.57 -11.56 10.17
C GLN A 358 -8.92 -11.00 10.59
N VAL A 359 -9.64 -10.43 9.61
CA VAL A 359 -11.05 -10.08 9.76
C VAL A 359 -11.90 -11.29 9.44
N ASP A 360 -12.70 -11.72 10.40
CA ASP A 360 -13.55 -12.90 10.24
C ASP A 360 -14.56 -12.72 9.09
N GLY A 361 -14.60 -13.71 8.20
CA GLY A 361 -15.55 -13.73 7.10
C GLY A 361 -15.25 -12.75 5.95
N ALA A 362 -14.06 -12.13 5.93
CA ALA A 362 -13.67 -11.26 4.84
C ALA A 362 -13.66 -11.99 3.49
N ARG A 363 -14.46 -11.53 2.55
CA ARG A 363 -14.66 -12.12 1.22
C ARG A 363 -14.24 -11.17 0.09
N ARG A 364 -14.31 -9.87 0.31
CA ARG A 364 -13.87 -8.83 -0.61
C ARG A 364 -13.01 -7.81 0.11
N ALA A 365 -11.82 -7.57 -0.41
CA ALA A 365 -10.90 -6.60 0.16
C ALA A 365 -10.43 -5.59 -0.90
N PHE A 366 -10.13 -4.41 -0.43
CA PHE A 366 -9.67 -3.28 -1.22
C PHE A 366 -8.23 -2.95 -0.86
N GLY A 367 -7.38 -2.79 -1.86
CA GLY A 367 -5.99 -2.33 -1.72
C GLY A 367 -5.78 -1.00 -2.43
N HIS A 368 -5.16 -0.05 -1.76
CA HIS A 368 -4.92 1.30 -2.24
C HIS A 368 -3.45 1.71 -2.11
N ALA A 369 -2.91 2.29 -3.16
CA ALA A 369 -1.60 2.91 -3.17
C ALA A 369 -1.66 4.30 -3.80
N TYR A 370 -0.89 5.23 -3.23
CA TYR A 370 -0.79 6.58 -3.76
C TYR A 370 0.65 7.10 -3.74
N GLY A 371 0.94 8.11 -4.54
CA GLY A 371 2.27 8.69 -4.62
C GLY A 371 2.32 10.09 -5.23
N GLY A 372 3.47 10.72 -5.07
CA GLY A 372 3.71 12.11 -5.49
C GLY A 372 2.66 13.02 -4.89
N GLY A 373 2.69 14.04 -4.31
CA GLY A 373 1.66 14.93 -3.77
C GLY A 373 0.20 14.64 -4.17
N ALA A 374 -0.31 13.45 -3.91
CA ALA A 374 -1.60 12.93 -4.36
C ALA A 374 -1.79 12.99 -5.89
N GLN A 375 -0.77 12.59 -6.66
CA GLN A 375 -0.78 12.62 -8.13
C GLN A 375 -1.00 11.26 -8.78
N TYR A 376 -0.56 10.18 -8.13
CA TYR A 376 -0.61 8.84 -8.70
C TYR A 376 -1.38 7.92 -7.77
N PHE A 377 -2.37 7.24 -8.32
CA PHE A 377 -3.20 6.28 -7.60
C PHE A 377 -3.17 4.93 -8.31
N ALA A 378 -3.07 3.87 -7.51
CA ALA A 378 -3.20 2.50 -7.97
C ALA A 378 -4.09 1.76 -6.97
N MET A 379 -5.09 1.05 -7.46
CA MET A 379 -6.10 0.39 -6.65
C MET A 379 -6.46 -0.98 -7.21
N TRP A 380 -6.79 -1.92 -6.35
CA TRP A 380 -7.42 -3.16 -6.74
C TRP A 380 -8.52 -3.58 -5.79
N VAL A 381 -9.42 -4.42 -6.29
CA VAL A 381 -10.37 -5.20 -5.49
C VAL A 381 -10.05 -6.66 -5.71
N VAL A 382 -9.95 -7.40 -4.62
CA VAL A 382 -9.78 -8.86 -4.63
C VAL A 382 -10.88 -9.53 -3.86
N GLY A 383 -11.17 -10.79 -4.21
CA GLY A 383 -12.19 -11.60 -3.54
C GLY A 383 -11.83 -13.07 -3.46
N ASP A 384 -12.55 -13.80 -2.61
CA ASP A 384 -12.42 -15.26 -2.42
C ASP A 384 -13.04 -16.07 -3.57
N GLN A 385 -13.92 -15.45 -4.36
CA GLN A 385 -14.59 -16.06 -5.51
C GLN A 385 -14.06 -15.50 -6.83
N LYS A 386 -14.19 -16.27 -7.89
CA LYS A 386 -13.91 -15.78 -9.25
C LYS A 386 -14.85 -14.63 -9.64
N PRO A 387 -14.35 -13.59 -10.33
CA PRO A 387 -15.18 -12.51 -10.86
C PRO A 387 -16.10 -12.96 -12.00
#